data_baa4d1aaac1f30b0431df23ae9effac1
#
_entry.id   baa4d1aaac1f30b0431df23ae9effac1
#
_cell.length_a   1.000
_cell.length_b   1.000
_cell.length_c   1.000
_cell.angle_alpha   90.00
_cell.angle_beta   90.00
_cell.angle_gamma   90.00
#
_symmetry.space_group_name_H-M   'P 1'
#
loop_
_entity.id
_entity.type
_entity.pdbx_description
1 polymer ?
#
loop_
_entity_poly.entity_id
_entity_poly.type
_entity_poly.pdbx_seq_one_letter_code
_entity_poly.pdbx_strand_id
1 'polypeptide(L)'
;WSQVPIIVLSARDAESDKVKALDAGADDYVTKPFGMDELLARLRAALRRGLPASETAVVETGDFAVDLAAKRVTRSGVEVRLTPTEWNLVEVLVRNVGKLVTQRQLLQEVWGPEYGEETNYLRVHMAHVRRKLEPVPSQPRYFLTEAGMGYRFQP
;
A
#
# COMPACT_ATOMS: atom_id res chain seq x y z
N TRP A 1 -8.74 -1.73 15.48
CA TRP A 1 -8.33 -1.21 14.19
C TRP A 1 -7.65 0.13 14.35
N SER A 2 -6.41 0.24 13.98
CA SER A 2 -5.63 1.43 14.26
C SER A 2 -5.07 2.05 12.98
N GLN A 3 -4.99 3.38 12.97
CA GLN A 3 -4.33 4.14 11.90
C GLN A 3 -2.84 4.37 12.20
N VAL A 4 -2.36 3.87 13.33
CA VAL A 4 -0.97 4.05 13.74
C VAL A 4 -0.08 3.12 12.93
N PRO A 5 1.00 3.63 12.31
CA PRO A 5 1.96 2.78 11.63
C PRO A 5 2.65 1.81 12.58
N ILE A 6 2.94 0.61 12.10
CA ILE A 6 3.59 -0.43 12.88
C ILE A 6 4.87 -0.85 12.18
N ILE A 7 5.99 -0.75 12.88
CA ILE A 7 7.28 -1.20 12.38
C ILE A 7 7.80 -2.28 13.32
N VAL A 8 8.09 -3.46 12.75
CA VAL A 8 8.60 -4.59 13.52
C VAL A 8 10.12 -4.55 13.52
N LEU A 9 10.71 -4.60 14.71
CA LEU A 9 12.17 -4.70 14.90
C LEU A 9 12.48 -6.12 15.35
N SER A 10 13.32 -6.84 14.61
CA SER A 10 13.59 -8.24 14.91
C SER A 10 15.00 -8.63 14.49
N ALA A 11 15.56 -9.63 15.16
CA ALA A 11 16.80 -10.25 14.75
C ALA A 11 16.61 -11.29 13.66
N ARG A 12 15.35 -11.63 13.34
CA ARG A 12 15.05 -12.59 12.29
C ARG A 12 15.05 -11.91 10.95
N ASP A 13 15.86 -12.42 10.03
CA ASP A 13 16.01 -11.80 8.71
C ASP A 13 15.48 -12.69 7.58
N ALA A 14 14.84 -13.81 7.90
CA ALA A 14 14.28 -14.68 6.88
C ALA A 14 13.11 -13.96 6.18
N GLU A 15 13.05 -14.13 4.86
CA GLU A 15 11.98 -13.53 4.05
C GLU A 15 10.60 -13.96 4.55
N SER A 16 10.45 -15.23 4.96
CA SER A 16 9.17 -15.74 5.46
C SER A 16 8.73 -15.02 6.74
N ASP A 17 9.66 -14.65 7.61
CA ASP A 17 9.32 -13.92 8.84
C ASP A 17 8.86 -12.51 8.52
N LYS A 18 9.50 -11.86 7.56
CA LYS A 18 9.11 -10.53 7.10
C LYS A 18 7.71 -10.55 6.51
N VAL A 19 7.43 -11.53 5.65
CA VAL A 19 6.12 -11.67 5.03
C VAL A 19 5.05 -11.91 6.09
N LYS A 20 5.33 -12.76 7.07
CA LYS A 20 4.38 -13.02 8.16
C LYS A 20 4.05 -11.74 8.93
N ALA A 21 5.06 -10.93 9.25
CA ALA A 21 4.85 -9.69 9.97
C ALA A 21 4.00 -8.72 9.17
N LEU A 22 4.31 -8.56 7.89
CA LEU A 22 3.54 -7.68 7.01
C LEU A 22 2.12 -8.18 6.84
N ASP A 23 1.95 -9.49 6.68
CA ASP A 23 0.62 -10.08 6.52
C ASP A 23 -0.21 -9.94 7.80
N ALA A 24 0.45 -9.89 8.95
CA ALA A 24 -0.23 -9.67 10.23
C ALA A 24 -0.61 -8.20 10.46
N GLY A 25 -0.16 -7.30 9.60
CA GLY A 25 -0.55 -5.89 9.68
C GLY A 25 0.58 -4.90 9.89
N ALA A 26 1.83 -5.36 9.94
CA ALA A 26 2.96 -4.43 10.05
C ALA A 26 3.15 -3.64 8.76
N ASP A 27 3.55 -2.39 8.88
CA ASP A 27 3.82 -1.53 7.74
C ASP A 27 5.25 -1.66 7.25
N ASP A 28 6.16 -2.05 8.11
CA ASP A 28 7.56 -2.23 7.76
C ASP A 28 8.21 -3.23 8.70
N TYR A 29 9.41 -3.68 8.35
CA TYR A 29 10.14 -4.67 9.11
C TYR A 29 11.62 -4.33 9.04
N VAL A 30 12.26 -4.15 10.19
CA VAL A 30 13.68 -3.81 10.27
C VAL A 30 14.42 -4.92 10.98
N THR A 31 15.44 -5.46 10.32
CA THR A 31 16.24 -6.56 10.85
C THR A 31 17.41 -6.01 11.67
N LYS A 32 17.65 -6.59 12.84
CA LYS A 32 18.82 -6.26 13.65
C LYS A 32 20.05 -7.02 13.15
N PRO A 33 21.25 -6.44 13.17
CA PRO A 33 21.52 -5.06 13.60
C PRO A 33 21.12 -4.05 12.54
N PHE A 34 20.63 -2.90 12.99
CA PHE A 34 20.23 -1.84 12.07
C PHE A 34 20.92 -0.55 12.45
N GLY A 35 21.16 0.32 11.47
CA GLY A 35 21.71 1.65 11.73
C GLY A 35 20.61 2.58 12.22
N MET A 36 20.97 3.53 13.07
CA MET A 36 20.00 4.50 13.53
C MET A 36 19.44 5.32 12.36
N ASP A 37 20.27 5.62 11.36
CA ASP A 37 19.83 6.35 10.18
C ASP A 37 18.78 5.56 9.40
N GLU A 38 18.96 4.25 9.26
CA GLU A 38 17.99 3.40 8.60
C GLU A 38 16.65 3.41 9.34
N LEU A 39 16.71 3.24 10.67
CA LEU A 39 15.49 3.23 11.47
C LEU A 39 14.76 4.57 11.37
N LEU A 40 15.49 5.67 11.48
CA LEU A 40 14.89 7.00 11.37
C LEU A 40 14.26 7.23 10.00
N ALA A 41 14.93 6.76 8.94
CA ALA A 41 14.36 6.88 7.58
C ALA A 41 13.06 6.12 7.45
N ARG A 42 13.00 4.92 8.01
CA ARG A 42 11.77 4.11 7.97
C ARG A 42 10.66 4.71 8.81
N LEU A 43 11.00 5.30 9.97
CA LEU A 43 10.02 6.01 10.79
C LEU A 43 9.45 7.22 10.05
N ARG A 44 10.31 8.00 9.40
CA ARG A 44 9.84 9.14 8.61
C ARG A 44 8.92 8.69 7.49
N ALA A 45 9.28 7.60 6.79
CA ALA A 45 8.44 7.06 5.73
C ALA A 45 7.07 6.63 6.27
N ALA A 46 7.06 5.94 7.41
CA ALA A 46 5.82 5.47 8.02
C ALA A 46 4.92 6.62 8.47
N LEU A 47 5.52 7.71 8.96
CA LEU A 47 4.77 8.87 9.43
C LEU A 47 4.40 9.83 8.31
N ARG A 48 5.00 9.69 7.15
CA ARG A 48 4.71 10.55 6.00
C ARG A 48 3.42 10.10 5.36
N ARG A 49 2.34 10.63 5.84
CA ARG A 49 1.05 10.33 5.25
C ARG A 49 0.24 11.58 5.17
N GLY A 50 -0.73 11.56 4.29
CA GLY A 50 -1.68 12.61 4.26
C GLY A 50 -1.16 13.88 3.68
N LEU A 51 -0.29 13.80 2.70
CA LEU A 51 -0.12 14.95 1.86
C LEU A 51 -1.51 15.32 1.35
N PRO A 52 -1.93 16.57 1.52
CA PRO A 52 -3.29 16.93 1.15
C PRO A 52 -3.55 16.59 -0.30
N ALA A 53 -4.68 15.98 -0.55
CA ALA A 53 -5.11 15.75 -1.92
C ALA A 53 -5.33 17.12 -2.54
N SER A 54 -4.65 17.37 -3.65
CA SER A 54 -4.76 18.66 -4.34
C SER A 54 -6.08 18.80 -5.08
N GLU A 55 -6.71 17.68 -5.40
CA GLU A 55 -7.92 17.67 -6.21
C GLU A 55 -8.98 16.81 -5.57
N THR A 56 -10.22 17.28 -5.66
CA THR A 56 -11.34 16.47 -5.27
C THR A 56 -11.69 15.59 -6.45
N ALA A 57 -11.51 14.31 -6.30
CA ALA A 57 -11.93 13.39 -7.31
C ALA A 57 -12.51 12.16 -6.64
N VAL A 58 -13.70 11.77 -7.07
CA VAL A 58 -14.28 10.50 -6.71
C VAL A 58 -14.16 9.62 -7.91
N VAL A 59 -13.47 8.48 -7.75
CA VAL A 59 -13.34 7.51 -8.82
C VAL A 59 -14.26 6.35 -8.49
N GLU A 60 -15.20 6.09 -9.37
CA GLU A 60 -16.19 5.02 -9.17
C GLU A 60 -15.89 3.85 -10.08
N THR A 61 -16.04 2.65 -9.53
CA THR A 61 -16.01 1.41 -10.30
C THR A 61 -17.34 0.71 -10.13
N GLY A 62 -17.48 -0.45 -10.75
CA GLY A 62 -18.71 -1.24 -10.59
C GLY A 62 -18.92 -1.76 -9.16
N ASP A 63 -17.87 -1.84 -8.35
CA ASP A 63 -17.93 -2.48 -7.04
C ASP A 63 -17.58 -1.57 -5.89
N PHE A 64 -16.88 -0.47 -6.12
CA PHE A 64 -16.49 0.44 -5.04
C PHE A 64 -16.24 1.85 -5.58
N ALA A 65 -16.13 2.80 -4.66
CA ALA A 65 -15.80 4.18 -5.00
C ALA A 65 -14.67 4.68 -4.11
N VAL A 66 -13.75 5.44 -4.68
CA VAL A 66 -12.62 6.03 -3.96
C VAL A 66 -12.78 7.53 -3.97
N ASP A 67 -12.89 8.12 -2.78
CA ASP A 67 -12.93 9.57 -2.62
C ASP A 67 -11.56 10.04 -2.17
N LEU A 68 -10.82 10.63 -3.10
CA LEU A 68 -9.44 11.04 -2.81
C LEU A 68 -9.39 12.22 -1.84
N ALA A 69 -10.35 13.11 -1.91
CA ALA A 69 -10.38 14.28 -1.02
C ALA A 69 -10.69 13.87 0.42
N ALA A 70 -11.68 13.01 0.61
CA ALA A 70 -12.06 12.54 1.94
C ALA A 70 -11.17 11.41 2.43
N LYS A 71 -10.36 10.82 1.56
CA LYS A 71 -9.51 9.66 1.85
C LYS A 71 -10.36 8.49 2.35
N ARG A 72 -11.43 8.21 1.62
CA ARG A 72 -12.38 7.16 1.96
C ARG A 72 -12.65 6.26 0.77
N VAL A 73 -12.87 5.00 1.07
CA VAL A 73 -13.34 4.04 0.09
C VAL A 73 -14.66 3.48 0.58
N THR A 74 -15.65 3.43 -0.31
CA THR A 74 -16.95 2.84 0.01
C THR A 74 -17.23 1.68 -0.94
N ARG A 75 -17.92 0.68 -0.42
CA ARG A 75 -18.33 -0.48 -1.19
C ARG A 75 -19.77 -0.77 -0.85
N SER A 76 -20.64 -0.70 -1.85
CA SER A 76 -22.09 -0.83 -1.65
C SER A 76 -22.61 0.14 -0.59
N GLY A 77 -22.10 1.36 -0.60
CA GLY A 77 -22.50 2.40 0.33
C GLY A 77 -21.92 2.31 1.72
N VAL A 78 -21.10 1.30 2.00
CA VAL A 78 -20.48 1.10 3.31
C VAL A 78 -19.00 1.43 3.23
N GLU A 79 -18.52 2.20 4.19
CA GLU A 79 -17.10 2.56 4.23
C GLU A 79 -16.24 1.32 4.46
N VAL A 80 -15.19 1.18 3.64
CA VAL A 80 -14.19 0.13 3.78
C VAL A 80 -12.98 0.74 4.46
N ARG A 81 -12.56 0.15 5.57
CA ARG A 81 -11.41 0.66 6.32
C ARG A 81 -10.13 0.10 5.75
N LEU A 82 -9.27 1.00 5.31
CA LEU A 82 -7.92 0.66 4.86
C LEU A 82 -6.92 1.14 5.89
N THR A 83 -5.84 0.39 6.05
CA THR A 83 -4.72 0.89 6.84
C THR A 83 -4.09 2.07 6.11
N PRO A 84 -3.27 2.91 6.80
CA PRO A 84 -2.61 4.01 6.11
C PRO A 84 -1.77 3.58 4.91
N THR A 85 -1.05 2.47 5.02
CA THR A 85 -0.24 1.96 3.92
C THR A 85 -1.10 1.48 2.77
N GLU A 86 -2.17 0.76 3.06
CA GLU A 86 -3.13 0.33 2.05
C GLU A 86 -3.75 1.52 1.34
N TRP A 87 -4.12 2.56 2.10
CA TRP A 87 -4.67 3.76 1.50
C TRP A 87 -3.66 4.43 0.57
N ASN A 88 -2.40 4.57 1.02
CA ASN A 88 -1.38 5.20 0.20
C ASN A 88 -1.17 4.45 -1.11
N LEU A 89 -1.19 3.13 -1.05
CA LEU A 89 -1.06 2.30 -2.25
C LEU A 89 -2.24 2.53 -3.21
N VAL A 90 -3.45 2.52 -2.69
CA VAL A 90 -4.65 2.79 -3.48
C VAL A 90 -4.59 4.18 -4.09
N GLU A 91 -4.21 5.17 -3.29
CA GLU A 91 -4.16 6.55 -3.75
C GLU A 91 -3.22 6.74 -4.94
N VAL A 92 -2.01 6.18 -4.85
CA VAL A 92 -1.05 6.28 -5.96
C VAL A 92 -1.61 5.68 -7.24
N LEU A 93 -2.21 4.50 -7.13
CA LEU A 93 -2.74 3.82 -8.30
C LEU A 93 -3.95 4.55 -8.88
N VAL A 94 -4.83 5.02 -8.03
CA VAL A 94 -6.05 5.72 -8.49
C VAL A 94 -5.70 7.07 -9.11
N ARG A 95 -4.68 7.76 -8.62
CA ARG A 95 -4.22 9.01 -9.25
C ARG A 95 -3.60 8.78 -10.62
N ASN A 96 -3.18 7.56 -10.90
CA ASN A 96 -2.57 7.18 -12.17
C ASN A 96 -3.46 6.21 -12.96
N VAL A 97 -4.76 6.49 -12.97
CA VAL A 97 -5.75 5.62 -13.63
C VAL A 97 -5.30 5.23 -15.04
N GLY A 98 -5.33 3.92 -15.31
CA GLY A 98 -5.00 3.39 -16.62
C GLY A 98 -3.52 3.32 -16.94
N LYS A 99 -2.66 3.85 -16.07
CA LYS A 99 -1.22 3.88 -16.31
C LYS A 99 -0.52 2.78 -15.53
N LEU A 100 0.52 2.23 -16.13
CA LEU A 100 1.40 1.31 -15.42
C LEU A 100 2.23 2.10 -14.39
N VAL A 101 2.13 1.71 -13.14
CA VAL A 101 2.99 2.25 -12.09
C VAL A 101 3.99 1.17 -11.73
N THR A 102 5.28 1.47 -11.87
CA THR A 102 6.31 0.48 -11.65
C THR A 102 6.42 0.11 -10.17
N GLN A 103 6.95 -1.08 -9.90
CA GLN A 103 7.17 -1.53 -8.53
C GLN A 103 8.03 -0.53 -7.77
N ARG A 104 9.11 -0.05 -8.41
CA ARG A 104 10.00 0.91 -7.79
C ARG A 104 9.28 2.22 -7.48
N GLN A 105 8.49 2.72 -8.42
CA GLN A 105 7.74 3.95 -8.20
C GLN A 105 6.77 3.81 -7.03
N LEU A 106 6.03 2.70 -6.97
CA LEU A 106 5.11 2.44 -5.87
C LEU A 106 5.84 2.38 -4.54
N LEU A 107 6.95 1.65 -4.48
CA LEU A 107 7.72 1.56 -3.25
C LEU A 107 8.20 2.93 -2.79
N GLN A 108 8.70 3.73 -3.71
CA GLN A 108 9.22 5.04 -3.35
C GLN A 108 8.13 6.00 -2.93
N GLU A 109 6.98 5.98 -3.59
CA GLU A 109 5.91 6.90 -3.24
C GLU A 109 5.17 6.49 -1.97
N VAL A 110 5.08 5.20 -1.68
CA VAL A 110 4.37 4.72 -0.48
C VAL A 110 5.29 4.66 0.73
N TRP A 111 6.51 4.16 0.58
CA TRP A 111 7.43 3.98 1.70
C TRP A 111 8.56 4.99 1.77
N GLY A 112 9.08 5.46 0.63
CA GLY A 112 10.10 6.48 0.61
C GLY A 112 11.15 6.27 -0.47
N PRO A 113 11.97 7.32 -0.75
CA PRO A 113 12.91 7.26 -1.89
C PRO A 113 14.02 6.23 -1.74
N GLU A 114 14.32 5.77 -0.53
CA GLU A 114 15.34 4.75 -0.31
C GLU A 114 14.86 3.33 -0.59
N TYR A 115 13.58 3.15 -0.87
CA TYR A 115 13.01 1.84 -1.18
C TYR A 115 13.05 1.58 -2.68
N GLY A 116 13.17 0.33 -3.08
CA GLY A 116 13.19 0.01 -4.50
C GLY A 116 13.21 -1.48 -4.80
N GLU A 117 13.53 -2.31 -3.80
CA GLU A 117 13.69 -3.74 -4.00
C GLU A 117 12.76 -4.59 -3.13
N GLU A 118 11.96 -3.95 -2.28
CA GLU A 118 11.09 -4.62 -1.33
C GLU A 118 9.76 -5.01 -1.98
N THR A 119 9.83 -5.75 -3.08
CA THR A 119 8.63 -6.11 -3.84
C THR A 119 7.67 -7.00 -3.07
N ASN A 120 8.17 -7.72 -2.05
CA ASN A 120 7.31 -8.49 -1.17
C ASN A 120 6.36 -7.59 -0.37
N TYR A 121 6.75 -6.37 -0.04
CA TYR A 121 5.87 -5.41 0.63
C TYR A 121 4.67 -5.12 -0.26
N LEU A 122 4.92 -4.82 -1.53
CA LEU A 122 3.84 -4.54 -2.48
C LEU A 122 2.91 -5.74 -2.61
N ARG A 123 3.46 -6.93 -2.72
CA ARG A 123 2.66 -8.12 -2.91
C ARG A 123 1.73 -8.37 -1.74
N VAL A 124 2.24 -8.22 -0.51
CA VAL A 124 1.44 -8.44 0.69
C VAL A 124 0.33 -7.39 0.81
N HIS A 125 0.69 -6.11 0.68
CA HIS A 125 -0.30 -5.05 0.84
C HIS A 125 -1.31 -5.03 -0.31
N MET A 126 -0.87 -5.36 -1.52
CA MET A 126 -1.80 -5.49 -2.64
C MET A 126 -2.80 -6.61 -2.41
N ALA A 127 -2.35 -7.73 -1.83
CA ALA A 127 -3.27 -8.81 -1.49
C ALA A 127 -4.32 -8.35 -0.48
N HIS A 128 -3.92 -7.54 0.50
CA HIS A 128 -4.84 -6.98 1.49
C HIS A 128 -5.87 -6.05 0.82
N VAL A 129 -5.41 -5.17 -0.06
CA VAL A 129 -6.30 -4.25 -0.79
C VAL A 129 -7.31 -5.05 -1.62
N ARG A 130 -6.83 -6.06 -2.33
CA ARG A 130 -7.70 -6.88 -3.17
C ARG A 130 -8.76 -7.62 -2.37
N ARG A 131 -8.41 -8.13 -1.19
CA ARG A 131 -9.39 -8.79 -0.34
C ARG A 131 -10.49 -7.85 0.11
N LYS A 132 -10.18 -6.57 0.26
CA LYS A 132 -11.15 -5.57 0.72
C LYS A 132 -11.99 -5.00 -0.41
N LEU A 133 -11.44 -4.88 -1.61
CA LEU A 133 -12.08 -4.13 -2.69
C LEU A 133 -12.48 -4.95 -3.92
N GLU A 134 -11.73 -5.99 -4.25
CA GLU A 134 -12.03 -6.77 -5.44
C GLU A 134 -13.19 -7.74 -5.19
N PRO A 135 -14.08 -7.92 -6.16
CA PRO A 135 -15.16 -8.91 -6.01
C PRO A 135 -14.62 -10.34 -5.90
N VAL A 136 -13.55 -10.65 -6.64
CA VAL A 136 -12.86 -11.93 -6.54
C VAL A 136 -11.37 -11.64 -6.41
N PRO A 137 -10.82 -11.64 -5.20
CA PRO A 137 -9.41 -11.23 -5.00
C PRO A 137 -8.38 -12.02 -5.80
N SER A 138 -8.63 -13.30 -6.05
CA SER A 138 -7.71 -14.13 -6.84
C SER A 138 -7.77 -13.85 -8.34
N GLN A 139 -8.80 -13.13 -8.79
CA GLN A 139 -8.97 -12.74 -10.18
C GLN A 139 -9.27 -11.24 -10.21
N PRO A 140 -8.26 -10.40 -9.91
CA PRO A 140 -8.51 -8.97 -9.77
C PRO A 140 -8.99 -8.35 -11.07
N ARG A 141 -9.98 -7.49 -10.92
CA ARG A 141 -10.61 -6.80 -12.03
C ARG A 141 -10.11 -5.37 -12.15
N TYR A 142 -9.72 -4.77 -11.04
CA TYR A 142 -9.38 -3.35 -10.97
C TYR A 142 -7.91 -3.10 -10.67
N PHE A 143 -7.35 -3.80 -9.69
CA PHE A 143 -5.95 -3.67 -9.32
C PHE A 143 -5.16 -4.78 -9.99
N LEU A 144 -4.66 -4.49 -11.18
CA LEU A 144 -4.06 -5.50 -12.05
C LEU A 144 -2.55 -5.57 -11.84
N THR A 145 -2.00 -6.78 -11.93
CA THR A 145 -0.57 -7.00 -11.90
C THR A 145 -0.03 -7.09 -13.32
N GLU A 146 0.97 -6.25 -13.61
CA GLU A 146 1.75 -6.39 -14.84
C GLU A 146 3.02 -7.11 -14.46
N ALA A 147 3.08 -8.40 -14.76
CA ALA A 147 4.13 -9.29 -14.26
C ALA A 147 5.53 -8.75 -14.55
N GLY A 148 6.34 -8.66 -13.49
CA GLY A 148 7.72 -8.18 -13.59
C GLY A 148 7.86 -6.68 -13.76
N MET A 149 6.77 -5.93 -13.86
CA MET A 149 6.83 -4.48 -14.11
C MET A 149 6.18 -3.65 -13.02
N GLY A 150 4.99 -3.99 -12.59
CA GLY A 150 4.30 -3.20 -11.59
C GLY A 150 2.81 -3.48 -11.56
N TYR A 151 2.04 -2.43 -11.30
CA TYR A 151 0.59 -2.55 -11.15
C TYR A 151 -0.13 -1.45 -11.93
N ARG A 152 -1.38 -1.72 -12.22
CA ARG A 152 -2.24 -0.79 -12.98
C ARG A 152 -3.63 -0.80 -12.39
N PHE A 153 -4.20 0.37 -12.16
CA PHE A 153 -5.59 0.49 -11.74
C PHE A 153 -6.46 0.78 -12.96
N GLN A 154 -7.46 -0.06 -13.16
CA GLN A 154 -8.35 0.03 -14.32
C GLN A 154 -9.79 0.00 -13.80
N PRO A 155 -10.45 1.14 -13.67
CA PRO A 155 -11.83 1.18 -13.17
C PRO A 155 -12.86 0.59 -14.14
#